data_2a3b392f28afca010ba9508d0a9cde68
#
_entry.id   2a3b392f28afca010ba9508d0a9cde68
#
_cell.length_a   1.000
_cell.length_b   1.000
_cell.length_c   1.000
_cell.angle_alpha   90.00
_cell.angle_beta   90.00
_cell.angle_gamma   90.00
#
_symmetry.space_group_name_H-M   'P 1'
#
loop_
_entity.id
_entity.type
_entity.pdbx_description
1 polymer ?
#
loop_
_entity_poly.entity_id
_entity_poly.type
_entity_poly.pdbx_seq_one_letter_code
_entity_poly.pdbx_strand_id
1 'polypeptide(L)'
;MNNKEISISILNNIDSFYNLIKIVNKDRYKIDKSLTEKQFFALSELKRHNKMELKNLSTQLHVSTSSLCILLNKLVEKKYVYREEDKRDRRNTFYGITKEGLEVFDEQVMKFVDVIDEKIDKLSTEDKHKLLICMNDIGEIIGKMI
;
A
#
# COMPACT_ATOMS: atom_id res chain seq x y z
N MET A 1 27.91 20.58 -1.19
CA MET A 1 26.96 19.55 -0.73
C MET A 1 27.18 18.28 -1.53
N ASN A 2 27.34 17.16 -0.87
CA ASN A 2 27.70 15.90 -1.51
C ASN A 2 26.45 15.04 -1.75
N ASN A 3 26.11 14.76 -3.01
CA ASN A 3 24.97 13.93 -3.36
C ASN A 3 24.99 12.56 -2.68
N LYS A 4 26.18 12.02 -2.39
CA LYS A 4 26.36 10.73 -1.72
C LYS A 4 25.83 10.75 -0.27
N GLU A 5 26.02 11.87 0.45
CA GLU A 5 25.45 12.04 1.80
C GLU A 5 23.92 12.08 1.76
N ILE A 6 23.37 12.79 0.77
CA ILE A 6 21.92 12.85 0.58
C ILE A 6 21.38 11.44 0.26
N SER A 7 22.03 10.70 -0.64
CA SER A 7 21.62 9.35 -1.00
C SER A 7 21.64 8.39 0.20
N ILE A 8 22.67 8.46 1.04
CA ILE A 8 22.75 7.65 2.27
C ILE A 8 21.63 8.04 3.25
N SER A 9 21.37 9.34 3.41
CA SER A 9 20.29 9.82 4.26
C SER A 9 18.92 9.32 3.78
N ILE A 10 18.68 9.34 2.47
CA ILE A 10 17.45 8.80 1.89
C ILE A 10 17.29 7.31 2.23
N LEU A 11 18.35 6.51 2.03
CA LEU A 11 18.29 5.07 2.32
C LEU A 11 18.01 4.79 3.80
N ASN A 12 18.66 5.51 4.71
CA ASN A 12 18.44 5.36 6.14
C ASN A 12 16.99 5.74 6.55
N ASN A 13 16.44 6.79 5.95
CA ASN A 13 15.07 7.20 6.21
C ASN A 13 14.04 6.23 5.61
N ILE A 14 14.31 5.68 4.41
CA ILE A 14 13.45 4.64 3.82
C ILE A 14 13.34 3.43 4.76
N ASP A 15 14.45 2.97 5.33
CA ASP A 15 14.44 1.85 6.28
C ASP A 15 13.60 2.17 7.52
N SER A 16 13.74 3.37 8.07
CA SER A 16 12.94 3.83 9.21
C SER A 16 11.45 3.91 8.88
N PHE A 17 11.07 4.43 7.72
CA PHE A 17 9.69 4.46 7.24
C PHE A 17 9.14 3.04 7.02
N TYR A 18 9.93 2.16 6.42
CA TYR A 18 9.51 0.78 6.22
C TYR A 18 9.22 0.07 7.55
N ASN A 19 10.07 0.26 8.55
CA ASN A 19 9.85 -0.29 9.89
C ASN A 19 8.60 0.28 10.54
N LEU A 20 8.36 1.59 10.42
CA LEU A 20 7.12 2.21 10.91
C LEU A 20 5.88 1.60 10.24
N ILE A 21 5.87 1.47 8.92
CA ILE A 21 4.77 0.88 8.16
C ILE A 21 4.50 -0.57 8.60
N LYS A 22 5.54 -1.37 8.83
CA LYS A 22 5.38 -2.75 9.34
C LYS A 22 4.72 -2.78 10.72
N ILE A 23 5.12 -1.90 11.61
CA ILE A 23 4.53 -1.81 12.96
C ILE A 23 3.06 -1.38 12.86
N VAL A 24 2.77 -0.36 12.07
CA VAL A 24 1.41 0.15 11.86
C VAL A 24 0.50 -0.93 11.25
N ASN A 25 0.98 -1.67 10.25
CA ASN A 25 0.24 -2.77 9.66
C ASN A 25 -0.07 -3.89 10.66
N LYS A 26 0.91 -4.25 11.48
CA LYS A 26 0.74 -5.26 12.53
C LYS A 26 -0.33 -4.83 13.54
N ASP A 27 -0.29 -3.58 13.97
CA ASP A 27 -1.24 -3.04 14.95
C ASP A 27 -2.64 -2.91 14.33
N ARG A 28 -2.74 -2.44 13.08
CA ARG A 28 -4.00 -2.41 12.33
C ARG A 28 -4.62 -3.82 12.22
N TYR A 29 -3.85 -4.81 11.86
CA TYR A 29 -4.33 -6.19 11.68
C TYR A 29 -4.83 -6.81 12.99
N LYS A 30 -4.30 -6.41 14.14
CA LYS A 30 -4.82 -6.83 15.45
C LYS A 30 -6.22 -6.28 15.72
N ILE A 31 -6.51 -5.06 15.25
CA ILE A 31 -7.80 -4.40 15.43
C ILE A 31 -8.82 -4.96 14.43
N ASP A 32 -8.42 -5.10 13.17
CA ASP A 32 -9.29 -5.55 12.09
C ASP A 32 -8.56 -6.54 11.17
N LYS A 33 -9.00 -7.78 11.19
CA LYS A 33 -8.45 -8.89 10.39
C LYS A 33 -9.12 -9.06 9.02
N SER A 34 -9.93 -8.11 8.58
CA SER A 34 -10.66 -8.18 7.30
C SER A 34 -9.74 -8.31 6.10
N LEU A 35 -8.61 -7.62 6.12
CA LEU A 35 -7.59 -7.68 5.08
C LEU A 35 -6.21 -7.95 5.68
N THR A 36 -5.52 -8.96 5.14
CA THR A 36 -4.09 -9.12 5.40
C THR A 36 -3.30 -7.98 4.75
N GLU A 37 -2.05 -7.78 5.16
CA GLU A 37 -1.15 -6.80 4.56
C GLU A 37 -1.04 -6.97 3.04
N LYS A 38 -0.85 -8.21 2.58
CA LYS A 38 -0.73 -8.52 1.15
C LYS A 38 -2.03 -8.25 0.38
N GLN A 39 -3.19 -8.54 0.97
CA GLN A 39 -4.49 -8.22 0.39
C GLN A 39 -4.71 -6.70 0.30
N PHE A 40 -4.33 -5.97 1.34
CA PHE A 40 -4.39 -4.51 1.35
C PHE A 40 -3.55 -3.90 0.22
N PHE A 41 -2.30 -4.34 0.04
CA PHE A 41 -1.45 -3.86 -1.05
C PHE A 41 -1.98 -4.26 -2.43
N ALA A 42 -2.54 -5.46 -2.58
CA ALA A 42 -3.18 -5.86 -3.84
C ALA A 42 -4.37 -4.96 -4.20
N LEU A 43 -5.24 -4.65 -3.24
CA LEU A 43 -6.34 -3.71 -3.44
C LEU A 43 -5.85 -2.29 -3.74
N SER A 44 -4.77 -1.84 -3.10
CA SER A 44 -4.14 -0.55 -3.37
C SER A 44 -3.69 -0.42 -4.83
N GLU A 45 -3.02 -1.43 -5.36
CA GLU A 45 -2.59 -1.45 -6.76
C GLU A 45 -3.78 -1.49 -7.73
N LEU A 46 -4.79 -2.30 -7.43
CA LEU A 46 -6.01 -2.37 -8.25
C LEU A 46 -6.81 -1.06 -8.20
N LYS A 47 -6.85 -0.37 -7.07
CA LYS A 47 -7.46 0.97 -6.97
C LYS A 47 -6.73 1.99 -7.84
N ARG A 48 -5.40 1.94 -7.85
CA ARG A 48 -4.56 2.87 -8.63
C ARG A 48 -4.72 2.70 -10.14
N HIS A 49 -4.84 1.46 -10.60
CA HIS A 49 -4.86 1.10 -12.01
C HIS A 49 -6.23 0.66 -12.55
N ASN A 50 -7.26 0.64 -11.71
CA ASN A 50 -8.61 0.11 -11.96
C ASN A 50 -8.63 -1.40 -12.26
N LYS A 51 -7.89 -1.84 -13.25
CA LYS A 51 -7.80 -3.23 -13.70
C LYS A 51 -6.36 -3.54 -14.10
N MET A 52 -5.84 -4.69 -13.67
CA MET A 52 -4.49 -5.13 -13.96
C MET A 52 -4.48 -6.59 -14.40
N GLU A 53 -3.58 -6.89 -15.33
CA GLU A 53 -3.24 -8.27 -15.67
C GLU A 53 -2.49 -8.94 -14.51
N LEU A 54 -2.78 -10.21 -14.26
CA LEU A 54 -2.17 -11.01 -13.18
C LEU A 54 -0.63 -10.90 -13.17
N LYS A 55 -0.01 -11.00 -14.35
CA LYS A 55 1.44 -10.93 -14.49
C LYS A 55 2.00 -9.56 -14.04
N ASN A 56 1.35 -8.49 -14.44
CA ASN A 56 1.76 -7.14 -14.06
C ASN A 56 1.60 -6.89 -12.56
N LEU A 57 0.48 -7.34 -11.98
CA LEU A 57 0.24 -7.23 -10.55
C LEU A 57 1.25 -8.05 -9.74
N SER A 58 1.58 -9.26 -10.21
CA SER A 58 2.63 -10.11 -9.63
C SER A 58 3.99 -9.40 -9.59
N THR A 59 4.37 -8.75 -10.68
CA THR A 59 5.61 -7.96 -10.76
C THR A 59 5.59 -6.77 -9.79
N GLN A 60 4.51 -6.03 -9.74
CA GLN A 60 4.36 -4.86 -8.86
C GLN A 60 4.44 -5.24 -7.37
N LEU A 61 3.85 -6.36 -7.00
CA LEU A 61 3.82 -6.83 -5.62
C LEU A 61 5.02 -7.69 -5.22
N HIS A 62 5.91 -7.99 -6.16
CA HIS A 62 7.08 -8.87 -5.94
C HIS A 62 6.69 -10.24 -5.36
N VAL A 63 5.62 -10.81 -5.85
CA VAL A 63 5.12 -12.14 -5.46
C VAL A 63 4.97 -13.04 -6.69
N SER A 64 5.03 -14.37 -6.49
CA SER A 64 4.77 -15.31 -7.58
C SER A 64 3.31 -15.23 -8.06
N THR A 65 3.09 -15.53 -9.33
CA THR A 65 1.73 -15.60 -9.90
C THR A 65 0.86 -16.62 -9.19
N SER A 66 1.43 -17.76 -8.78
CA SER A 66 0.71 -18.80 -8.02
C SER A 66 0.22 -18.29 -6.66
N SER A 67 1.09 -17.64 -5.89
CA SER A 67 0.73 -17.06 -4.60
C SER A 67 -0.30 -15.94 -4.75
N LEU A 68 -0.14 -15.11 -5.79
CA LEU A 68 -1.07 -14.03 -6.08
C LEU A 68 -2.45 -14.56 -6.49
N CYS A 69 -2.53 -15.63 -7.29
CA CYS A 69 -3.81 -16.27 -7.63
C CYS A 69 -4.57 -16.70 -6.38
N ILE A 70 -3.91 -17.33 -5.43
CA ILE A 70 -4.55 -17.76 -4.17
C ILE A 70 -5.08 -16.56 -3.40
N LEU A 71 -4.30 -15.49 -3.29
CA LEU A 71 -4.67 -14.26 -2.63
C LEU A 71 -5.87 -13.59 -3.31
N LEU A 72 -5.82 -13.45 -4.63
CA LEU A 72 -6.89 -12.81 -5.41
C LEU A 72 -8.18 -13.63 -5.41
N ASN A 73 -8.10 -14.97 -5.45
CA ASN A 73 -9.28 -15.81 -5.35
C ASN A 73 -10.03 -15.60 -4.03
N LYS A 74 -9.31 -15.44 -2.92
CA LYS A 74 -9.92 -15.08 -1.63
C LYS A 74 -10.64 -13.72 -1.68
N LEU A 75 -10.05 -12.75 -2.37
CA LEU A 75 -10.68 -11.43 -2.55
C LEU A 75 -11.89 -11.50 -3.49
N VAL A 76 -11.86 -12.36 -4.50
CA VAL A 76 -13.01 -12.63 -5.38
C VAL A 76 -14.16 -13.29 -4.59
N GLU A 77 -13.87 -14.27 -3.76
CA GLU A 77 -14.86 -14.90 -2.87
C GLU A 77 -15.54 -13.89 -1.93
N LYS A 78 -14.77 -12.92 -1.44
CA LYS A 78 -15.28 -11.80 -0.61
C LYS A 78 -16.00 -10.72 -1.43
N LYS A 79 -16.04 -10.82 -2.75
CA LYS A 79 -16.61 -9.83 -3.68
C LYS A 79 -15.90 -8.47 -3.68
N TYR A 80 -14.67 -8.40 -3.23
CA TYR A 80 -13.85 -7.19 -3.25
C TYR A 80 -13.11 -6.99 -4.57
N VAL A 81 -12.93 -8.07 -5.31
CA VAL A 81 -12.24 -8.13 -6.60
C VAL A 81 -13.08 -8.94 -7.57
N TYR A 82 -13.10 -8.55 -8.83
CA TYR A 82 -13.65 -9.35 -9.92
C TYR A 82 -12.52 -9.85 -10.81
N ARG A 83 -12.79 -10.97 -11.48
CA ARG A 83 -11.90 -11.61 -12.45
C ARG A 83 -12.51 -11.48 -13.84
N GLU A 84 -11.67 -11.14 -14.81
CA GLU A 84 -12.07 -11.03 -16.21
C GLU A 84 -11.02 -11.74 -17.08
N GLU A 85 -11.47 -12.60 -17.98
CA GLU A 85 -10.59 -13.21 -18.99
C GLU A 85 -10.42 -12.24 -20.16
N ASP A 86 -9.19 -12.19 -20.71
CA ASP A 86 -8.94 -11.43 -21.92
C ASP A 86 -9.63 -12.10 -23.11
N LYS A 87 -10.52 -11.37 -23.81
CA LYS A 87 -11.22 -11.86 -25.00
C LYS A 87 -10.29 -12.15 -26.17
N ARG A 88 -9.12 -11.50 -26.20
CA ARG A 88 -8.11 -11.64 -27.26
C ARG A 88 -7.15 -12.79 -27.02
N ASP A 89 -6.77 -13.03 -25.77
CA ASP A 89 -5.89 -14.10 -25.34
C ASP A 89 -6.38 -14.68 -24.01
N ARG A 90 -7.01 -15.86 -24.05
CA ARG A 90 -7.54 -16.54 -22.85
C ARG A 90 -6.49 -16.93 -21.82
N ARG A 91 -5.19 -16.83 -22.18
CA ARG A 91 -4.09 -17.05 -21.24
C ARG A 91 -3.90 -15.87 -20.27
N ASN A 92 -4.40 -14.70 -20.64
CA ASN A 92 -4.33 -13.50 -19.82
C ASN A 92 -5.58 -13.37 -18.97
N THR A 93 -5.36 -13.15 -17.69
CA THR A 93 -6.43 -12.90 -16.73
C THR A 93 -6.24 -11.52 -16.12
N PHE A 94 -7.31 -10.73 -16.13
CA PHE A 94 -7.37 -9.42 -15.47
C PHE A 94 -8.12 -9.52 -14.16
N TYR A 95 -7.73 -8.69 -13.23
CA TYR A 95 -8.41 -8.49 -11.97
C TYR A 95 -8.69 -7.00 -11.78
N GLY A 96 -9.85 -6.68 -11.24
CA GLY A 96 -10.25 -5.31 -10.94
C GLY A 96 -10.90 -5.23 -9.57
N ILE A 97 -10.90 -4.03 -9.01
CA ILE A 97 -11.53 -3.78 -7.72
C ILE A 97 -13.02 -3.48 -7.90
N THR A 98 -13.87 -4.05 -7.03
CA THR A 98 -15.30 -3.79 -7.01
C THR A 98 -15.60 -2.55 -6.17
N LYS A 99 -16.88 -2.08 -6.18
CA LYS A 99 -17.34 -1.02 -5.29
C LYS A 99 -17.13 -1.43 -3.82
N GLU A 100 -17.50 -2.64 -3.47
CA GLU A 100 -17.31 -3.19 -2.12
C GLU A 100 -15.83 -3.27 -1.75
N GLY A 101 -14.96 -3.62 -2.70
CA GLY A 101 -13.51 -3.61 -2.52
C GLY A 101 -12.95 -2.22 -2.25
N LEU A 102 -13.47 -1.19 -2.93
CA LEU A 102 -13.09 0.20 -2.66
C LEU A 102 -13.53 0.65 -1.27
N GLU A 103 -14.74 0.32 -0.86
CA GLU A 103 -15.28 0.65 0.46
C GLU A 103 -14.44 0.03 1.58
N VAL A 104 -14.16 -1.28 1.51
CA VAL A 104 -13.33 -1.95 2.52
C VAL A 104 -11.89 -1.43 2.52
N PHE A 105 -11.34 -1.10 1.35
CA PHE A 105 -10.01 -0.51 1.24
C PHE A 105 -9.95 0.84 1.96
N ASP A 106 -10.91 1.73 1.71
CA ASP A 106 -10.96 3.04 2.34
C ASP A 106 -11.17 2.95 3.86
N GLU A 107 -11.99 2.01 4.34
CA GLU A 107 -12.10 1.72 5.78
C GLU A 107 -10.77 1.27 6.40
N GLN A 108 -10.02 0.42 5.70
CA GLN A 108 -8.71 -0.03 6.18
C GLN A 108 -7.67 1.10 6.17
N VAL A 109 -7.72 2.01 5.19
CA VAL A 109 -6.89 3.22 5.17
C VAL A 109 -7.17 4.08 6.39
N MET A 110 -8.43 4.28 6.77
CA MET A 110 -8.76 5.06 7.97
C MET A 110 -8.25 4.40 9.25
N LYS A 111 -8.34 3.08 9.36
CA LYS A 111 -7.74 2.35 10.49
C LYS A 111 -6.22 2.46 10.53
N PHE A 112 -5.59 2.51 9.37
CA PHE A 112 -4.16 2.76 9.25
C PHE A 112 -3.80 4.17 9.77
N VAL A 113 -4.61 5.16 9.41
CA VAL A 113 -4.47 6.54 9.90
C VAL A 113 -4.64 6.60 11.42
N ASP A 114 -5.66 5.95 11.99
CA ASP A 114 -5.92 5.91 13.43
C ASP A 114 -4.71 5.36 14.20
N VAL A 115 -4.09 4.29 13.71
CA VAL A 115 -2.90 3.70 14.33
C VAL A 115 -1.69 4.64 14.25
N ILE A 116 -1.54 5.38 13.15
CA ILE A 116 -0.49 6.39 13.01
C ILE A 116 -0.74 7.55 13.98
N ASP A 117 -1.99 8.01 14.10
CA ASP A 117 -2.38 9.08 15.02
C ASP A 117 -2.01 8.76 16.49
N GLU A 118 -2.29 7.54 16.94
CA GLU A 118 -1.88 7.08 18.27
C GLU A 118 -0.36 7.18 18.51
N LYS A 119 0.44 7.00 17.46
CA LYS A 119 1.90 7.13 17.54
C LYS A 119 2.33 8.59 17.53
N ILE A 120 1.67 9.42 16.72
CA ILE A 120 1.89 10.86 16.64
C ILE A 120 1.52 11.53 17.97
N ASP A 121 0.52 11.05 18.68
CA ASP A 121 0.10 11.62 19.97
C ASP A 121 1.19 11.56 21.05
N LYS A 122 2.16 10.70 20.89
CA LYS A 122 3.33 10.61 21.79
C LYS A 122 4.37 11.70 21.53
N LEU A 123 4.25 12.43 20.43
CA LEU A 123 5.17 13.50 20.07
C LEU A 123 4.79 14.82 20.75
N SER A 124 5.80 15.66 21.01
CA SER A 124 5.57 17.04 21.41
C SER A 124 4.87 17.83 20.29
N THR A 125 4.21 18.94 20.66
CA THR A 125 3.59 19.83 19.68
C THR A 125 4.63 20.37 18.69
N GLU A 126 5.83 20.66 19.13
CA GLU A 126 6.93 21.11 18.29
C GLU A 126 7.32 20.03 17.26
N ASP A 127 7.48 18.78 17.70
CA ASP A 127 7.82 17.66 16.81
C ASP A 127 6.70 17.36 15.81
N LYS A 128 5.43 17.47 16.21
CA LYS A 128 4.27 17.33 15.29
C LYS A 128 4.33 18.36 14.16
N HIS A 129 4.57 19.65 14.49
CA HIS A 129 4.72 20.70 13.47
C HIS A 129 5.91 20.45 12.55
N LYS A 130 7.06 20.11 13.14
CA LYS A 130 8.27 19.80 12.37
C LYS A 130 8.07 18.60 11.44
N LEU A 131 7.43 17.55 11.93
CA LEU A 131 7.13 16.37 11.12
C LEU A 131 6.24 16.73 9.92
N LEU A 132 5.17 17.50 10.13
CA LEU A 132 4.26 17.90 9.07
C LEU A 132 4.99 18.71 7.98
N ILE A 133 5.80 19.68 8.37
CA ILE A 133 6.59 20.50 7.43
C ILE A 133 7.57 19.62 6.64
N CYS A 134 8.35 18.80 7.36
CA CYS A 134 9.33 17.91 6.70
C CYS A 134 8.67 16.93 5.74
N MET A 135 7.51 16.37 6.08
CA MET A 135 6.80 15.44 5.20
C MET A 135 6.30 16.11 3.92
N ASN A 136 5.79 17.36 4.03
CA ASN A 136 5.38 18.13 2.87
C ASN A 136 6.57 18.46 1.96
N ASP A 137 7.67 18.93 2.54
CA ASP A 137 8.89 19.29 1.81
C ASP A 137 9.49 18.05 1.10
N ILE A 138 9.56 16.91 1.79
CA ILE A 138 10.02 15.65 1.20
C ILE A 138 9.13 15.25 0.02
N GLY A 139 7.80 15.32 0.17
CA GLY A 139 6.86 14.99 -0.91
C GLY A 139 7.05 15.87 -2.15
N GLU A 140 7.21 17.19 -1.95
CA GLU A 140 7.47 18.13 -3.05
C GLU A 140 8.80 17.85 -3.76
N ILE A 141 9.87 17.60 -2.99
CA ILE A 141 11.21 17.36 -3.55
C ILE A 141 11.25 16.03 -4.30
N ILE A 142 10.69 14.95 -3.74
CA ILE A 142 10.63 13.65 -4.42
C ILE A 142 9.83 13.76 -5.72
N GLY A 143 8.75 14.54 -5.74
CA GLY A 143 7.98 14.81 -6.95
C GLY A 143 8.78 15.45 -8.08
N LYS A 144 9.89 16.14 -7.77
CA LYS A 144 10.82 16.71 -8.77
C LYS A 144 11.86 15.69 -9.26
N MET A 145 11.99 14.52 -8.59
CA MET A 145 12.97 13.49 -8.95
C MET A 145 12.37 12.42 -9.88
N ILE A 146 11.05 12.34 -9.94
CA ILE A 146 10.28 11.36 -10.72
C ILE A 146 9.37 12.07 -11.73
#